data_1964c56c01c0b3fe49fc13c952686fbc
#
_entry.id   1964c56c01c0b3fe49fc13c952686fbc
#
_cell.length_a   1.000
_cell.length_b   1.000
_cell.length_c   1.000
_cell.angle_alpha   90.00
_cell.angle_beta   90.00
_cell.angle_gamma   90.00
#
_symmetry.space_group_name_H-M   'P 1'
#
loop_
_entity.id
_entity.type
_entity.pdbx_description
1 polymer ?
#
loop_
_entity_poly.entity_id
_entity_poly.type
_entity_poly.pdbx_seq_one_letter_code
_entity_poly.pdbx_strand_id
1 'polypeptide(L)'
;MNNPTKAIRVVRGTVQSLCLALLLLSCCALAAQNQDHRIRNIVLVHGAWADGSGWRGVYDILVKDGYNVSIVQEPETSFQDDVTATKRILALQDGPCILVAHSYGGSVITEAGTDPSVVGLVYIAAHMPDTAESEAADGKRFPSDLSKSNAIKKTADGFTYLDPAQFHEYFAADLPAPLAAFMARSQVLNKAENFSAVITTAAWRSKPSWMLVAGSDRAINPELERWYATRAKSHTVEVAGASHAVYVSHPKEVAALIEQAATQTR
;
A
#
# COMPACT_ATOMS: atom_id res chain seq x y z
N MET A 1 13.14 -68.13 47.58
CA MET A 1 12.42 -68.23 46.28
C MET A 1 12.06 -66.82 45.86
N ASN A 2 12.84 -66.16 45.02
CA ASN A 2 12.63 -64.82 44.51
C ASN A 2 11.69 -64.85 43.31
N ASN A 3 10.60 -64.13 43.41
CA ASN A 3 9.53 -64.11 42.42
C ASN A 3 9.91 -63.17 41.24
N PRO A 4 10.14 -63.65 40.03
CA PRO A 4 10.60 -62.82 38.89
C PRO A 4 9.53 -61.92 38.29
N THR A 5 8.29 -62.00 38.74
CA THR A 5 7.17 -61.26 38.14
C THR A 5 7.06 -59.80 38.55
N LYS A 6 7.77 -59.34 39.58
CA LYS A 6 7.74 -57.91 40.00
C LYS A 6 8.65 -56.99 39.18
N ALA A 7 9.75 -57.51 38.61
CA ALA A 7 10.71 -56.71 37.83
C ALA A 7 10.18 -56.29 36.46
N ILE A 8 9.33 -57.09 35.83
CA ILE A 8 8.80 -56.81 34.46
C ILE A 8 7.74 -55.70 34.48
N ARG A 9 7.00 -55.50 35.59
CA ARG A 9 5.94 -54.49 35.69
C ARG A 9 6.51 -53.07 35.84
N VAL A 10 7.66 -52.91 36.49
CA VAL A 10 8.27 -51.57 36.71
C VAL A 10 8.90 -51.03 35.41
N VAL A 11 9.52 -51.93 34.60
CA VAL A 11 10.14 -51.49 33.34
C VAL A 11 9.11 -51.09 32.28
N ARG A 12 7.92 -51.73 32.25
CA ARG A 12 6.85 -51.35 31.30
C ARG A 12 6.23 -49.98 31.64
N GLY A 13 6.09 -49.62 32.92
CA GLY A 13 5.54 -48.32 33.31
C GLY A 13 6.45 -47.16 32.96
N THR A 14 7.77 -47.31 33.12
CA THR A 14 8.76 -46.25 32.79
C THR A 14 8.89 -46.00 31.30
N VAL A 15 8.83 -47.04 30.47
CA VAL A 15 8.91 -46.91 29.00
C VAL A 15 7.66 -46.23 28.44
N GLN A 16 6.46 -46.56 28.96
CA GLN A 16 5.21 -45.90 28.52
C GLN A 16 5.16 -44.44 28.93
N SER A 17 5.64 -44.09 30.11
CA SER A 17 5.68 -42.64 30.56
C SER A 17 6.70 -41.83 29.74
N LEU A 18 7.83 -42.45 29.34
CA LEU A 18 8.85 -41.79 28.51
C LEU A 18 8.35 -41.53 27.07
N CYS A 19 7.64 -42.50 26.49
CA CYS A 19 7.03 -42.36 25.16
C CYS A 19 5.94 -41.29 25.12
N LEU A 20 5.13 -41.20 26.18
CA LEU A 20 4.06 -40.15 26.25
C LEU A 20 4.66 -38.75 26.42
N ALA A 21 5.74 -38.59 27.19
CA ALA A 21 6.44 -37.34 27.34
C ALA A 21 7.13 -36.89 26.05
N LEU A 22 7.70 -37.80 25.29
CA LEU A 22 8.31 -37.52 23.97
C LEU A 22 7.27 -37.15 22.92
N LEU A 23 6.07 -37.76 22.93
CA LEU A 23 4.94 -37.39 22.05
C LEU A 23 4.39 -35.99 22.37
N LEU A 24 4.28 -35.63 23.64
CA LEU A 24 3.82 -34.29 24.05
C LEU A 24 4.85 -33.19 23.69
N LEU A 25 6.16 -33.48 23.84
CA LEU A 25 7.22 -32.55 23.42
C LEU A 25 7.25 -32.37 21.88
N SER A 26 6.99 -33.44 21.11
CA SER A 26 6.90 -33.34 19.65
C SER A 26 5.67 -32.54 19.19
N CYS A 27 4.51 -32.68 19.84
CA CYS A 27 3.34 -31.85 19.56
C CYS A 27 3.56 -30.37 19.88
N CYS A 28 4.25 -30.05 20.98
CA CYS A 28 4.60 -28.66 21.31
C CYS A 28 5.61 -28.07 20.31
N ALA A 29 6.55 -28.86 19.81
CA ALA A 29 7.51 -28.43 18.79
C ALA A 29 6.85 -28.17 17.42
N LEU A 30 5.83 -28.94 17.04
CA LEU A 30 5.05 -28.71 15.82
C LEU A 30 4.10 -27.51 15.93
N ALA A 31 3.58 -27.24 17.12
CA ALA A 31 2.75 -26.05 17.36
C ALA A 31 3.55 -24.73 17.34
N ALA A 32 4.85 -24.78 17.62
CA ALA A 32 5.74 -23.61 17.59
C ALA A 32 6.20 -23.22 16.17
N GLN A 33 5.87 -23.99 15.11
CA GLN A 33 6.33 -23.75 13.74
C GLN A 33 5.35 -22.96 12.86
N ASN A 34 4.22 -22.55 13.39
CA ASN A 34 3.36 -21.62 12.65
C ASN A 34 3.78 -20.17 12.95
N GLN A 35 5.03 -19.83 12.65
CA GLN A 35 5.45 -18.42 12.65
C GLN A 35 4.69 -17.72 11.54
N ASP A 36 3.91 -16.72 11.91
CA ASP A 36 3.29 -15.78 10.98
C ASP A 36 4.41 -15.04 10.24
N HIS A 37 4.76 -15.52 9.04
CA HIS A 37 5.85 -14.98 8.23
C HIS A 37 5.43 -13.73 7.43
N ARG A 38 4.21 -13.23 7.64
CA ARG A 38 3.74 -12.03 6.95
C ARG A 38 4.55 -10.80 7.35
N ILE A 39 4.72 -9.90 6.41
CA ILE A 39 5.26 -8.56 6.69
C ILE A 39 4.23 -7.79 7.51
N ARG A 40 4.59 -7.32 8.70
CA ARG A 40 3.64 -6.66 9.61
C ARG A 40 3.58 -5.15 9.46
N ASN A 41 4.65 -4.52 9.01
CA ASN A 41 4.71 -3.07 8.87
C ASN A 41 4.15 -2.65 7.52
N ILE A 42 3.17 -1.76 7.54
CA ILE A 42 2.55 -1.15 6.36
C ILE A 42 2.73 0.36 6.46
N VAL A 43 3.26 0.97 5.42
CA VAL A 43 3.42 2.43 5.33
C VAL A 43 2.54 2.93 4.19
N LEU A 44 1.58 3.82 4.52
CA LEU A 44 0.60 4.36 3.60
C LEU A 44 0.96 5.80 3.20
N VAL A 45 0.98 6.08 1.90
CA VAL A 45 1.34 7.37 1.30
C VAL A 45 0.14 7.89 0.51
N HIS A 46 -0.31 9.12 0.78
CA HIS A 46 -1.44 9.72 0.07
C HIS A 46 -1.03 10.29 -1.30
N GLY A 47 -1.97 10.76 -2.07
CA GLY A 47 -1.72 11.43 -3.35
C GLY A 47 -1.91 12.94 -3.25
N ALA A 48 -1.63 13.64 -4.35
CA ALA A 48 -1.84 15.07 -4.50
C ALA A 48 -3.29 15.46 -4.19
N TRP A 49 -3.49 16.67 -3.62
CA TRP A 49 -4.80 17.23 -3.29
C TRP A 49 -5.58 16.43 -2.25
N ALA A 50 -4.89 15.57 -1.51
CA ALA A 50 -5.43 14.75 -0.44
C ALA A 50 -4.56 14.89 0.81
N ASP A 51 -4.86 14.12 1.84
CA ASP A 51 -4.05 13.97 3.04
C ASP A 51 -4.16 12.54 3.57
N GLY A 52 -3.40 12.23 4.62
CA GLY A 52 -3.39 10.90 5.21
C GLY A 52 -4.73 10.46 5.82
N SER A 53 -5.69 11.37 6.06
CA SER A 53 -6.98 11.01 6.67
C SER A 53 -7.85 10.14 5.77
N GLY A 54 -7.65 10.22 4.45
CA GLY A 54 -8.35 9.37 3.49
C GLY A 54 -8.08 7.88 3.67
N TRP A 55 -6.95 7.51 4.26
CA TRP A 55 -6.59 6.12 4.57
C TRP A 55 -7.34 5.52 5.75
N ARG A 56 -8.18 6.28 6.46
CA ARG A 56 -8.81 5.85 7.71
C ARG A 56 -9.52 4.49 7.60
N GLY A 57 -10.30 4.27 6.54
CA GLY A 57 -11.03 3.00 6.36
C GLY A 57 -10.10 1.80 6.17
N VAL A 58 -9.04 1.96 5.40
CA VAL A 58 -7.99 0.94 5.19
C VAL A 58 -7.21 0.70 6.48
N TYR A 59 -6.81 1.76 7.16
CA TYR A 59 -6.11 1.72 8.44
C TYR A 59 -6.87 0.90 9.48
N ASP A 60 -8.17 1.17 9.67
CA ASP A 60 -9.00 0.50 10.68
C ASP A 60 -9.10 -1.02 10.41
N ILE A 61 -9.13 -1.43 9.13
CA ILE A 61 -9.13 -2.85 8.75
C ILE A 61 -7.78 -3.48 9.07
N LEU A 62 -6.68 -2.92 8.55
CA LEU A 62 -5.35 -3.49 8.71
C LEU A 62 -4.90 -3.59 10.18
N VAL A 63 -5.20 -2.57 11.00
CA VAL A 63 -4.90 -2.60 12.44
C VAL A 63 -5.70 -3.67 13.15
N LYS A 64 -6.99 -3.84 12.83
CA LYS A 64 -7.84 -4.92 13.36
C LYS A 64 -7.26 -6.30 13.01
N ASP A 65 -6.67 -6.43 11.81
CA ASP A 65 -6.10 -7.69 11.33
C ASP A 65 -4.63 -7.89 11.76
N GLY A 66 -4.14 -7.00 12.66
CA GLY A 66 -2.89 -7.14 13.40
C GLY A 66 -1.65 -6.62 12.67
N TYR A 67 -1.82 -5.70 11.70
CA TYR A 67 -0.72 -4.98 11.08
C TYR A 67 -0.33 -3.74 11.88
N ASN A 68 0.94 -3.37 11.80
CA ASN A 68 1.48 -2.11 12.29
C ASN A 68 1.45 -1.10 11.15
N VAL A 69 0.56 -0.09 11.23
CA VAL A 69 0.29 0.83 10.13
C VAL A 69 0.77 2.23 10.47
N SER A 70 1.61 2.78 9.60
CA SER A 70 2.05 4.17 9.64
C SER A 70 1.52 4.93 8.42
N ILE A 71 1.16 6.19 8.60
CA ILE A 71 0.64 7.05 7.52
C ILE A 71 1.60 8.22 7.35
N VAL A 72 2.08 8.41 6.12
CA VAL A 72 2.90 9.56 5.74
C VAL A 72 2.00 10.77 5.55
N GLN A 73 2.46 11.93 6.01
CA GLN A 73 1.91 13.23 5.65
C GLN A 73 2.91 13.91 4.73
N GLU A 74 2.59 13.96 3.45
CA GLU A 74 3.42 14.61 2.44
C GLU A 74 3.21 16.13 2.51
N PRO A 75 4.29 16.94 2.56
CA PRO A 75 4.16 18.38 2.56
C PRO A 75 3.75 18.95 1.19
N GLU A 76 3.93 18.19 0.12
CA GLU A 76 3.64 18.57 -1.28
C GLU A 76 4.31 19.87 -1.76
N THR A 77 5.37 20.29 -1.06
CA THR A 77 6.18 21.48 -1.36
C THR A 77 7.22 21.24 -2.45
N SER A 78 7.75 20.02 -2.52
CA SER A 78 8.55 19.50 -3.62
C SER A 78 8.52 17.97 -3.62
N PHE A 79 8.72 17.35 -4.77
CA PHE A 79 8.82 15.89 -4.89
C PHE A 79 9.88 15.30 -3.93
N GLN A 80 11.02 15.99 -3.79
CA GLN A 80 12.10 15.55 -2.90
C GLN A 80 11.70 15.66 -1.41
N ASP A 81 10.89 16.65 -1.03
CA ASP A 81 10.37 16.76 0.33
C ASP A 81 9.42 15.60 0.66
N ASP A 82 8.58 15.20 -0.30
CA ASP A 82 7.63 14.09 -0.15
C ASP A 82 8.36 12.74 -0.05
N VAL A 83 9.36 12.51 -0.91
CA VAL A 83 10.28 11.35 -0.79
C VAL A 83 10.98 11.34 0.57
N THR A 84 11.43 12.50 1.04
CA THR A 84 12.11 12.63 2.35
C THR A 84 11.15 12.38 3.51
N ALA A 85 9.91 12.89 3.44
CA ALA A 85 8.87 12.61 4.44
C ALA A 85 8.57 11.12 4.52
N THR A 86 8.44 10.45 3.37
CA THR A 86 8.24 9.00 3.30
C THR A 86 9.40 8.24 3.93
N LYS A 87 10.65 8.58 3.59
CA LYS A 87 11.85 7.94 4.17
C LYS A 87 11.96 8.14 5.69
N ARG A 88 11.49 9.28 6.25
CA ARG A 88 11.45 9.48 7.71
C ARG A 88 10.52 8.49 8.39
N ILE A 89 9.36 8.19 7.79
CA ILE A 89 8.42 7.19 8.34
C ILE A 89 8.98 5.77 8.17
N LEU A 90 9.64 5.47 7.04
CA LEU A 90 10.33 4.19 6.84
C LEU A 90 11.40 3.95 7.91
N ALA A 91 12.16 4.96 8.28
CA ALA A 91 13.20 4.88 9.32
C ALA A 91 12.65 4.60 10.74
N LEU A 92 11.35 4.77 10.98
CA LEU A 92 10.69 4.45 12.25
C LEU A 92 10.18 2.99 12.32
N GLN A 93 10.27 2.24 11.21
CA GLN A 93 9.79 0.86 11.20
C GLN A 93 10.81 -0.05 11.90
N ASP A 94 10.32 -1.03 12.66
CA ASP A 94 11.12 -2.00 13.42
C ASP A 94 11.53 -3.24 12.60
N GLY A 95 11.24 -3.26 11.30
CA GLY A 95 11.52 -4.38 10.39
C GLY A 95 11.08 -4.11 8.97
N PRO A 96 11.05 -5.15 8.11
CA PRO A 96 10.64 -5.01 6.73
C PRO A 96 9.20 -4.53 6.62
N CYS A 97 8.92 -3.73 5.58
CA CYS A 97 7.60 -3.13 5.37
C CYS A 97 7.10 -3.25 3.92
N ILE A 98 5.78 -3.22 3.77
CA ILE A 98 5.10 -2.96 2.50
C ILE A 98 4.84 -1.46 2.41
N LEU A 99 5.27 -0.84 1.32
CA LEU A 99 5.06 0.57 1.04
C LEU A 99 3.90 0.71 0.05
N VAL A 100 2.86 1.44 0.45
CA VAL A 100 1.59 1.55 -0.27
C VAL A 100 1.35 3.00 -0.64
N ALA A 101 0.90 3.29 -1.84
CA ALA A 101 0.57 4.64 -2.24
C ALA A 101 -0.70 4.74 -3.07
N HIS A 102 -1.33 5.91 -2.98
CA HIS A 102 -2.42 6.35 -3.82
C HIS A 102 -1.93 7.44 -4.79
N SER A 103 -2.39 7.40 -6.04
CA SER A 103 -2.24 8.51 -7.01
C SER A 103 -0.79 8.99 -7.22
N TYR A 104 -0.51 10.28 -7.06
CA TYR A 104 0.81 10.92 -7.09
C TYR A 104 1.80 10.24 -6.12
N GLY A 105 1.34 9.82 -4.94
CA GLY A 105 2.16 9.08 -3.99
C GLY A 105 2.82 7.83 -4.60
N GLY A 106 2.26 7.30 -5.71
CA GLY A 106 2.88 6.22 -6.48
C GLY A 106 4.23 6.62 -7.09
N SER A 107 4.36 7.85 -7.60
CA SER A 107 5.66 8.38 -8.02
C SER A 107 6.62 8.49 -6.83
N VAL A 108 6.13 8.94 -5.68
CA VAL A 108 6.92 9.05 -4.45
C VAL A 108 7.43 7.69 -3.98
N ILE A 109 6.57 6.66 -3.92
CA ILE A 109 7.03 5.32 -3.51
C ILE A 109 7.88 4.62 -4.55
N THR A 110 7.76 4.98 -5.82
CA THR A 110 8.66 4.50 -6.87
C THR A 110 10.11 4.93 -6.60
N GLU A 111 10.33 6.13 -6.09
CA GLU A 111 11.65 6.63 -5.69
C GLU A 111 12.04 6.18 -4.27
N ALA A 112 11.18 6.41 -3.27
CA ALA A 112 11.45 6.10 -1.86
C ALA A 112 11.56 4.60 -1.60
N GLY A 113 10.89 3.79 -2.40
CA GLY A 113 10.85 2.33 -2.26
C GLY A 113 12.18 1.63 -2.53
N THR A 114 13.23 2.35 -2.96
CA THR A 114 14.61 1.85 -3.01
C THR A 114 15.20 1.59 -1.63
N ASP A 115 14.57 2.10 -0.57
CA ASP A 115 14.98 1.84 0.81
C ASP A 115 15.04 0.32 1.09
N PRO A 116 16.09 -0.18 1.75
CA PRO A 116 16.26 -1.61 2.01
C PRO A 116 15.19 -2.20 2.94
N SER A 117 14.53 -1.41 3.78
CA SER A 117 13.42 -1.86 4.62
C SER A 117 12.15 -2.17 3.84
N VAL A 118 11.97 -1.58 2.65
CA VAL A 118 10.83 -1.86 1.77
C VAL A 118 11.04 -3.17 1.03
N VAL A 119 10.12 -4.11 1.18
CA VAL A 119 10.20 -5.44 0.56
C VAL A 119 9.11 -5.68 -0.50
N GLY A 120 8.09 -4.83 -0.56
CA GLY A 120 7.03 -4.86 -1.57
C GLY A 120 6.35 -3.50 -1.73
N LEU A 121 5.78 -3.26 -2.90
CA LEU A 121 5.18 -1.99 -3.32
C LEU A 121 3.73 -2.21 -3.74
N VAL A 122 2.80 -1.41 -3.22
CA VAL A 122 1.38 -1.47 -3.58
C VAL A 122 0.93 -0.11 -4.11
N TYR A 123 0.39 -0.12 -5.31
CA TYR A 123 -0.09 1.06 -6.04
C TYR A 123 -1.61 1.02 -6.13
N ILE A 124 -2.28 2.01 -5.58
CA ILE A 124 -3.75 2.12 -5.53
C ILE A 124 -4.19 3.28 -6.40
N ALA A 125 -4.78 3.02 -7.57
CA ALA A 125 -5.14 4.06 -8.54
C ALA A 125 -3.99 5.09 -8.70
N ALA A 126 -2.78 4.59 -9.02
CA ALA A 126 -1.56 5.35 -8.79
C ALA A 126 -0.62 5.38 -9.99
N HIS A 127 0.17 6.45 -10.08
CA HIS A 127 1.28 6.55 -11.01
C HIS A 127 2.41 5.60 -10.63
N MET A 128 3.07 5.03 -11.66
CA MET A 128 4.17 4.08 -11.50
C MET A 128 5.22 4.32 -12.60
N PRO A 129 5.81 5.54 -12.66
CA PRO A 129 6.77 5.89 -13.68
C PRO A 129 8.06 5.08 -13.54
N ASP A 130 8.80 4.96 -14.65
CA ASP A 130 10.08 4.29 -14.68
C ASP A 130 11.26 5.28 -14.47
N THR A 131 12.45 4.76 -14.33
CA THR A 131 13.67 5.57 -14.35
C THR A 131 13.71 6.46 -15.59
N ALA A 132 13.98 7.73 -15.40
CA ALA A 132 13.96 8.80 -16.40
C ALA A 132 12.56 9.18 -16.94
N GLU A 133 11.48 8.66 -16.35
CA GLU A 133 10.10 9.08 -16.62
C GLU A 133 9.55 10.00 -15.52
N SER A 134 8.41 10.66 -15.81
CA SER A 134 7.60 11.41 -14.86
C SER A 134 6.13 11.14 -15.11
N GLU A 135 5.27 11.27 -14.08
CA GLU A 135 3.82 11.05 -14.26
C GLU A 135 3.20 12.00 -15.28
N ALA A 136 3.69 13.25 -15.38
CA ALA A 136 3.21 14.20 -16.38
C ALA A 136 3.54 13.77 -17.81
N ALA A 137 4.68 13.11 -18.04
CA ALA A 137 5.04 12.56 -19.34
C ALA A 137 4.16 11.34 -19.69
N ASP A 138 3.93 10.45 -18.75
CA ASP A 138 3.10 9.26 -18.95
C ASP A 138 1.62 9.63 -19.10
N GLY A 139 1.12 10.60 -18.32
CA GLY A 139 -0.23 11.12 -18.44
C GLY A 139 -0.55 11.74 -19.81
N LYS A 140 0.46 12.31 -20.49
CA LYS A 140 0.30 12.78 -21.89
C LYS A 140 0.09 11.63 -22.88
N ARG A 141 0.60 10.44 -22.61
CA ARG A 141 0.39 9.25 -23.45
C ARG A 141 -1.01 8.67 -23.26
N PHE A 142 -1.59 8.83 -22.07
CA PHE A 142 -2.92 8.33 -21.68
C PHE A 142 -3.71 9.48 -21.01
N PRO A 143 -4.21 10.47 -21.79
CA PRO A 143 -4.91 11.61 -21.20
C PRO A 143 -6.17 11.20 -20.45
N SER A 144 -6.28 11.65 -19.18
CA SER A 144 -7.48 11.44 -18.34
C SER A 144 -8.55 12.49 -18.61
N ASP A 145 -9.75 12.28 -18.08
CA ASP A 145 -10.82 13.28 -18.14
C ASP A 145 -10.42 14.56 -17.39
N LEU A 146 -9.80 14.40 -16.21
CA LEU A 146 -9.28 15.51 -15.43
C LEU A 146 -8.27 16.35 -16.23
N SER A 147 -7.34 15.69 -16.93
CA SER A 147 -6.32 16.39 -17.72
C SER A 147 -6.87 17.18 -18.89
N LYS A 148 -8.07 16.81 -19.39
CA LYS A 148 -8.80 17.50 -20.47
C LYS A 148 -9.73 18.61 -19.95
N SER A 149 -9.93 18.68 -18.62
CA SER A 149 -10.82 19.63 -17.97
C SER A 149 -10.11 20.93 -17.59
N ASN A 150 -10.85 21.83 -16.99
CA ASN A 150 -10.32 23.03 -16.35
C ASN A 150 -10.39 22.96 -14.82
N ALA A 151 -10.53 21.74 -14.26
CA ALA A 151 -10.72 21.55 -12.82
C ALA A 151 -9.44 21.78 -12.01
N ILE A 152 -8.26 21.58 -12.60
CA ILE A 152 -6.99 21.88 -11.93
C ILE A 152 -6.77 23.40 -11.95
N LYS A 153 -6.70 24.00 -10.76
CA LYS A 153 -6.43 25.42 -10.56
C LYS A 153 -5.00 25.61 -10.06
N LYS A 154 -4.46 26.81 -10.26
CA LYS A 154 -3.10 27.16 -9.86
C LYS A 154 -3.09 28.44 -9.05
N THR A 155 -2.36 28.45 -7.95
CA THR A 155 -2.09 29.66 -7.14
C THR A 155 -0.98 30.50 -7.78
N ALA A 156 -0.86 31.76 -7.36
CA ALA A 156 0.16 32.68 -7.87
C ALA A 156 1.61 32.21 -7.58
N ASP A 157 1.80 31.48 -6.49
CA ASP A 157 3.10 30.91 -6.06
C ASP A 157 3.35 29.49 -6.58
N GLY A 158 2.46 29.01 -7.50
CA GLY A 158 2.72 27.79 -8.28
C GLY A 158 2.20 26.49 -7.69
N PHE A 159 1.38 26.51 -6.63
CA PHE A 159 0.68 25.34 -6.16
C PHE A 159 -0.59 25.07 -6.96
N THR A 160 -1.03 23.82 -6.96
CA THR A 160 -2.24 23.37 -7.64
C THR A 160 -3.24 22.80 -6.65
N TYR A 161 -4.51 22.89 -7.02
CA TYR A 161 -5.63 22.24 -6.32
C TYR A 161 -6.74 21.92 -7.31
N LEU A 162 -7.62 20.99 -6.96
CA LEU A 162 -8.84 20.74 -7.72
C LEU A 162 -9.91 21.75 -7.30
N ASP A 163 -10.58 22.35 -8.29
CA ASP A 163 -11.75 23.18 -8.05
C ASP A 163 -12.76 22.41 -7.18
N PRO A 164 -13.10 22.92 -5.97
CA PRO A 164 -14.04 22.23 -5.10
C PRO A 164 -15.40 21.93 -5.74
N ALA A 165 -15.83 22.71 -6.72
CA ALA A 165 -17.08 22.47 -7.43
C ALA A 165 -17.00 21.26 -8.39
N GLN A 166 -15.79 20.86 -8.80
CA GLN A 166 -15.53 19.77 -9.73
C GLN A 166 -14.83 18.58 -9.07
N PHE A 167 -14.43 18.70 -7.81
CA PHE A 167 -13.70 17.65 -7.07
C PHE A 167 -14.47 16.33 -7.02
N HIS A 168 -15.78 16.37 -6.71
CA HIS A 168 -16.61 15.18 -6.66
C HIS A 168 -16.61 14.45 -7.99
N GLU A 169 -16.77 15.17 -9.08
CA GLU A 169 -16.83 14.58 -10.43
C GLU A 169 -15.53 13.87 -10.83
N TYR A 170 -14.38 14.50 -10.60
CA TYR A 170 -13.11 13.98 -11.14
C TYR A 170 -12.31 13.16 -10.16
N PHE A 171 -12.51 13.33 -8.85
CA PHE A 171 -11.72 12.66 -7.83
C PHE A 171 -12.50 11.59 -7.04
N ALA A 172 -13.75 11.88 -6.70
CA ALA A 172 -14.51 11.14 -5.69
C ALA A 172 -15.95 10.82 -6.14
N ALA A 173 -16.13 10.46 -7.42
CA ALA A 173 -17.45 10.35 -8.05
C ALA A 173 -18.36 9.27 -7.43
N ASP A 174 -17.79 8.24 -6.81
CA ASP A 174 -18.50 7.15 -6.13
C ASP A 174 -18.67 7.37 -4.61
N LEU A 175 -18.20 8.50 -4.07
CA LEU A 175 -18.40 8.85 -2.67
C LEU A 175 -19.71 9.63 -2.45
N PRO A 176 -20.28 9.57 -1.22
CA PRO A 176 -21.37 10.45 -0.84
C PRO A 176 -20.96 11.94 -0.98
N ALA A 177 -21.83 12.75 -1.59
CA ALA A 177 -21.55 14.16 -1.87
C ALA A 177 -21.07 14.98 -0.65
N PRO A 178 -21.59 14.80 0.60
CA PRO A 178 -21.07 15.50 1.76
C PRO A 178 -19.61 15.15 2.10
N LEU A 179 -19.20 13.90 1.90
CA LEU A 179 -17.82 13.47 2.12
C LEU A 179 -16.88 14.04 1.05
N ALA A 180 -17.28 13.96 -0.21
CA ALA A 180 -16.53 14.57 -1.32
C ALA A 180 -16.38 16.09 -1.14
N ALA A 181 -17.42 16.76 -0.66
CA ALA A 181 -17.38 18.20 -0.36
C ALA A 181 -16.42 18.55 0.78
N PHE A 182 -16.33 17.69 1.82
CA PHE A 182 -15.34 17.84 2.88
C PHE A 182 -13.92 17.66 2.33
N MET A 183 -13.65 16.57 1.60
CA MET A 183 -12.35 16.29 0.98
C MET A 183 -11.92 17.44 0.05
N ALA A 184 -12.84 17.98 -0.73
CA ALA A 184 -12.57 19.12 -1.61
C ALA A 184 -12.10 20.39 -0.88
N ARG A 185 -12.35 20.51 0.44
CA ARG A 185 -11.95 21.63 1.27
C ARG A 185 -10.75 21.35 2.18
N SER A 186 -10.38 20.08 2.31
CA SER A 186 -9.22 19.65 3.09
C SER A 186 -8.00 19.28 2.23
N GLN A 187 -7.98 19.68 0.96
CA GLN A 187 -6.87 19.42 0.07
C GLN A 187 -5.55 19.99 0.61
N VAL A 188 -4.48 19.21 0.62
CA VAL A 188 -3.12 19.72 0.63
C VAL A 188 -2.80 20.19 -0.79
N LEU A 189 -2.29 21.41 -0.92
CA LEU A 189 -1.97 22.00 -2.22
C LEU A 189 -0.63 21.44 -2.72
N ASN A 190 -0.61 20.86 -3.91
CA ASN A 190 0.59 20.27 -4.49
C ASN A 190 1.32 21.25 -5.41
N LYS A 191 2.64 21.37 -5.24
CA LYS A 191 3.49 22.15 -6.15
C LYS A 191 3.39 21.57 -7.56
N ALA A 192 3.07 22.42 -8.55
CA ALA A 192 2.84 21.98 -9.93
C ALA A 192 4.02 21.22 -10.54
N GLU A 193 5.24 21.55 -10.12
CA GLU A 193 6.48 20.96 -10.61
C GLU A 193 6.65 19.50 -10.18
N ASN A 194 5.99 19.07 -9.07
CA ASN A 194 6.07 17.71 -8.55
C ASN A 194 5.62 16.68 -9.59
N PHE A 195 4.58 16.98 -10.36
CA PHE A 195 4.09 16.09 -11.42
C PHE A 195 5.09 15.88 -12.56
N SER A 196 6.06 16.76 -12.72
CA SER A 196 7.11 16.67 -13.73
C SER A 196 8.44 16.16 -13.18
N ALA A 197 8.49 15.82 -11.89
CA ALA A 197 9.69 15.26 -11.29
C ALA A 197 10.05 13.93 -11.95
N VAL A 198 11.31 13.80 -12.33
CA VAL A 198 11.82 12.61 -13.02
C VAL A 198 12.32 11.60 -12.01
N ILE A 199 11.89 10.36 -12.15
CA ILE A 199 12.32 9.25 -11.30
C ILE A 199 13.80 8.93 -11.58
N THR A 200 14.61 8.85 -10.53
CA THR A 200 16.04 8.51 -10.64
C THR A 200 16.27 7.00 -10.58
N THR A 201 15.50 6.29 -9.75
CA THR A 201 15.58 4.83 -9.63
C THR A 201 14.20 4.25 -9.34
N ALA A 202 13.69 3.49 -10.28
CA ALA A 202 12.37 2.86 -10.14
C ALA A 202 12.45 1.58 -9.28
N ALA A 203 11.98 1.65 -8.04
CA ALA A 203 12.05 0.55 -7.06
C ALA A 203 11.32 -0.71 -7.53
N TRP A 204 10.22 -0.57 -8.29
CA TRP A 204 9.44 -1.70 -8.81
C TRP A 204 10.20 -2.58 -9.81
N ARG A 205 11.35 -2.12 -10.34
CA ARG A 205 12.21 -2.95 -11.19
C ARG A 205 12.93 -4.06 -10.42
N SER A 206 13.11 -3.89 -9.13
CA SER A 206 13.83 -4.83 -8.26
C SER A 206 12.99 -5.42 -7.13
N LYS A 207 11.77 -4.92 -6.93
CA LYS A 207 10.88 -5.34 -5.86
C LYS A 207 9.53 -5.82 -6.43
N PRO A 208 8.88 -6.81 -5.81
CA PRO A 208 7.54 -7.22 -6.21
C PRO A 208 6.55 -6.09 -6.02
N SER A 209 5.56 -6.02 -6.91
CA SER A 209 4.56 -4.96 -6.90
C SER A 209 3.15 -5.48 -7.11
N TRP A 210 2.19 -4.74 -6.55
CA TRP A 210 0.76 -4.95 -6.67
C TRP A 210 0.11 -3.66 -7.15
N MET A 211 -0.92 -3.77 -7.99
CA MET A 211 -1.66 -2.63 -8.53
C MET A 211 -3.16 -2.86 -8.35
N LEU A 212 -3.86 -1.88 -7.77
CA LEU A 212 -5.30 -1.80 -7.84
C LEU A 212 -5.68 -0.72 -8.85
N VAL A 213 -6.38 -1.13 -9.91
CA VAL A 213 -6.90 -0.26 -10.94
C VAL A 213 -8.31 0.20 -10.56
N ALA A 214 -8.55 1.51 -10.55
CA ALA A 214 -9.89 2.06 -10.36
C ALA A 214 -10.59 2.18 -11.73
N GLY A 215 -11.57 1.30 -11.99
CA GLY A 215 -12.14 1.10 -13.34
C GLY A 215 -12.90 2.29 -13.90
N SER A 216 -13.30 3.27 -13.08
CA SER A 216 -13.97 4.51 -13.48
C SER A 216 -13.19 5.76 -13.02
N ASP A 217 -11.87 5.63 -12.86
CA ASP A 217 -10.99 6.74 -12.52
C ASP A 217 -11.02 7.81 -13.62
N ARG A 218 -11.25 9.06 -13.22
CA ARG A 218 -11.26 10.23 -14.10
C ARG A 218 -10.07 11.17 -13.88
N ALA A 219 -9.31 10.96 -12.78
CA ALA A 219 -8.09 11.70 -12.46
C ALA A 219 -6.87 11.08 -13.15
N ILE A 220 -6.72 9.75 -13.08
CA ILE A 220 -5.79 8.97 -13.88
C ILE A 220 -6.60 8.16 -14.89
N ASN A 221 -6.15 8.05 -16.14
CA ASN A 221 -6.81 7.18 -17.11
C ASN A 221 -6.59 5.71 -16.70
N PRO A 222 -7.64 4.88 -16.51
CA PRO A 222 -7.48 3.47 -16.14
C PRO A 222 -6.59 2.66 -17.10
N GLU A 223 -6.51 3.06 -18.39
CA GLU A 223 -5.58 2.43 -19.33
C GLU A 223 -4.11 2.70 -18.98
N LEU A 224 -3.79 3.86 -18.38
CA LEU A 224 -2.46 4.13 -17.88
C LEU A 224 -2.12 3.22 -16.69
N GLU A 225 -3.04 3.04 -15.76
CA GLU A 225 -2.86 2.13 -14.61
C GLU A 225 -2.65 0.68 -15.09
N ARG A 226 -3.46 0.20 -16.04
CA ARG A 226 -3.30 -1.14 -16.65
C ARG A 226 -1.97 -1.28 -17.38
N TRP A 227 -1.54 -0.23 -18.08
CA TRP A 227 -0.25 -0.22 -18.77
C TRP A 227 0.92 -0.30 -17.78
N TYR A 228 0.88 0.46 -16.68
CA TYR A 228 1.85 0.36 -15.60
C TYR A 228 1.91 -1.05 -15.01
N ALA A 229 0.76 -1.60 -14.65
CA ALA A 229 0.65 -2.94 -14.07
C ALA A 229 1.24 -4.02 -15.00
N THR A 230 0.92 -3.95 -16.29
CA THR A 230 1.43 -4.88 -17.30
C THR A 230 2.95 -4.76 -17.46
N ARG A 231 3.47 -3.54 -17.55
CA ARG A 231 4.90 -3.25 -17.70
C ARG A 231 5.71 -3.78 -16.52
N ALA A 232 5.22 -3.55 -15.30
CA ALA A 232 5.89 -3.97 -14.08
C ALA A 232 5.62 -5.44 -13.71
N LYS A 233 4.71 -6.12 -14.43
CA LYS A 233 4.22 -7.47 -14.09
C LYS A 233 3.63 -7.54 -12.68
N SER A 234 2.93 -6.48 -12.28
CA SER A 234 2.31 -6.38 -10.95
C SER A 234 1.18 -7.39 -10.79
N HIS A 235 0.99 -7.90 -9.58
CA HIS A 235 -0.25 -8.57 -9.20
C HIS A 235 -1.38 -7.54 -9.25
N THR A 236 -2.34 -7.73 -10.16
CA THR A 236 -3.32 -6.69 -10.48
C THR A 236 -4.73 -7.10 -10.09
N VAL A 237 -5.43 -6.18 -9.43
CA VAL A 237 -6.87 -6.25 -9.15
C VAL A 237 -7.52 -5.01 -9.76
N GLU A 238 -8.68 -5.16 -10.34
CA GLU A 238 -9.48 -4.02 -10.83
C GLU A 238 -10.81 -3.94 -10.09
N VAL A 239 -11.17 -2.76 -9.61
CA VAL A 239 -12.45 -2.46 -8.98
C VAL A 239 -13.30 -1.72 -10.01
N ALA A 240 -14.20 -2.45 -10.68
CA ALA A 240 -15.09 -1.87 -11.68
C ALA A 240 -16.00 -0.80 -11.04
N GLY A 241 -16.12 0.35 -11.70
CA GLY A 241 -16.97 1.45 -11.22
C GLY A 241 -16.37 2.34 -10.11
N ALA A 242 -15.24 1.95 -9.53
CA ALA A 242 -14.55 2.78 -8.54
C ALA A 242 -13.98 4.06 -9.16
N SER A 243 -14.15 5.18 -8.47
CA SER A 243 -13.52 6.46 -8.82
C SER A 243 -12.06 6.50 -8.34
N HIS A 244 -11.38 7.63 -8.58
CA HIS A 244 -10.02 7.85 -8.12
C HIS A 244 -9.86 7.69 -6.58
N ALA A 245 -10.89 8.05 -5.81
CA ALA A 245 -10.91 7.90 -4.36
C ALA A 245 -11.20 6.45 -3.88
N VAL A 246 -10.82 5.44 -4.65
CA VAL A 246 -11.08 4.01 -4.38
C VAL A 246 -10.64 3.56 -2.98
N TYR A 247 -9.57 4.12 -2.43
CA TYR A 247 -9.08 3.80 -1.08
C TYR A 247 -10.02 4.28 0.04
N VAL A 248 -10.91 5.23 -0.28
CA VAL A 248 -11.96 5.72 0.61
C VAL A 248 -13.25 4.95 0.39
N SER A 249 -13.66 4.71 -0.87
CA SER A 249 -14.94 4.07 -1.22
C SER A 249 -14.90 2.54 -1.09
N HIS A 250 -13.74 1.91 -1.34
CA HIS A 250 -13.55 0.45 -1.37
C HIS A 250 -12.40 0.01 -0.44
N PRO A 251 -12.41 0.39 0.86
CA PRO A 251 -11.29 0.13 1.75
C PRO A 251 -11.04 -1.36 2.00
N LYS A 252 -12.04 -2.23 1.81
CA LYS A 252 -11.89 -3.69 1.97
C LYS A 252 -11.07 -4.30 0.85
N GLU A 253 -11.34 -3.92 -0.39
CA GLU A 253 -10.63 -4.37 -1.57
C GLU A 253 -9.17 -3.90 -1.54
N VAL A 254 -8.95 -2.66 -1.10
CA VAL A 254 -7.62 -2.09 -0.92
C VAL A 254 -6.85 -2.82 0.18
N ALA A 255 -7.47 -3.02 1.36
CA ALA A 255 -6.84 -3.75 2.46
C ALA A 255 -6.49 -5.19 2.05
N ALA A 256 -7.38 -5.89 1.36
CA ALA A 256 -7.14 -7.26 0.89
C ALA A 256 -5.92 -7.35 -0.06
N LEU A 257 -5.73 -6.37 -0.96
CA LEU A 257 -4.55 -6.33 -1.83
C LEU A 257 -3.26 -6.07 -1.02
N ILE A 258 -3.31 -5.19 -0.03
CA ILE A 258 -2.18 -4.92 0.87
C ILE A 258 -1.81 -6.17 1.68
N GLU A 259 -2.78 -6.89 2.21
CA GLU A 259 -2.59 -8.14 2.94
C GLU A 259 -2.02 -9.25 2.06
N GLN A 260 -2.47 -9.30 0.80
CA GLN A 260 -1.88 -10.20 -0.19
C GLN A 260 -0.40 -9.88 -0.40
N ALA A 261 -0.04 -8.60 -0.54
CA ALA A 261 1.36 -8.19 -0.65
C ALA A 261 2.16 -8.58 0.59
N ALA A 262 1.62 -8.34 1.79
CA ALA A 262 2.27 -8.64 3.05
C ALA A 262 2.51 -10.15 3.29
N THR A 263 1.66 -11.01 2.72
CA THR A 263 1.76 -12.47 2.87
C THR A 263 2.57 -13.15 1.76
N GLN A 264 2.61 -12.58 0.57
CA GLN A 264 3.32 -13.15 -0.59
C GLN A 264 4.76 -12.66 -0.73
N THR A 265 5.13 -11.55 -0.07
CA THR A 265 6.50 -11.06 -0.01
C THR A 265 7.33 -11.92 0.96
N ARG A 266 8.52 -12.40 0.50
CA ARG A 266 9.43 -13.25 1.26
C ARG A 266 10.79 -12.58 1.41
#